data_37ee7f07b48328f27e6fa0f0bce5e288
#
_entry.id   37ee7f07b48328f27e6fa0f0bce5e288
#
_cell.length_a   1.000
_cell.length_b   1.000
_cell.length_c   1.000
_cell.angle_alpha   90.00
_cell.angle_beta   90.00
_cell.angle_gamma   90.00
#
_symmetry.space_group_name_H-M   'P 1'
#
loop_
_entity.id
_entity.type
_entity.pdbx_description
1 polymer ?
#
loop_
_entity_poly.entity_id
_entity_poly.type
_entity_poly.pdbx_seq_one_letter_code
_entity_poly.pdbx_strand_id
1 'polypeptide(L)'
;MNTRIIPALLGALLFSGVAEAAPSIYPVDTARFLGGSRFDFKVEFDGQLAEKDAKVLINGQDAKAVLGAEPEFIAKEKGADASALLLRGASLKPGQYKVTVESPTGKASANWDVYGTPDKPVAKNVMLLIADGLSMGHRTSARLMSKGVTNGMYNGKLSMDTLPYTAMLGTCSVDSIAADSANTASAYMTGHKSSVNALGVYADRTPDSLDDPRQETIAELLRRTTGKSIGVVSDAEIEDATPASVVGHTRRRADKAEIVDMFYSVKPDVIIGGGSAYFLPQNVPGSKRKDDKNYVEMFQKEGYALATSNTELSNAVKGNPDKLLGLFHTGNMDGVLDRKFLKKGTVSKFPDQPDLTDSMRAALSVLSKNPEGFFLMLEAGLVDKYSHPLDWERAVYDTIMFDKVVAIAQEFCDKNPDTLLIVTGDHTHSISVIGTVDDNLPGELMRDKVGIYAEAGYPAYKDENGDGYPDDVNVSKRLAVFIGNYPDYYETYRPKMDGPFVPSVKDEKGHYIANAAYKDVPGSQLRIGNLPRTESTGVHSIDDLVVGARGPHADAFRGFMNSTEVFRIMSEALALGNK
;
A
#
# COMPACT_ATOMS: atom_id res chain seq x y z
N MET A 1 -67.86 -27.37 -25.20
CA MET A 1 -67.26 -28.16 -24.09
C MET A 1 -66.28 -27.22 -23.41
N ASN A 2 -66.72 -26.66 -22.28
CA ASN A 2 -65.89 -25.72 -21.46
C ASN A 2 -65.17 -26.51 -20.38
N THR A 3 -63.86 -26.53 -20.42
CA THR A 3 -63.03 -27.06 -19.35
C THR A 3 -62.42 -25.92 -18.56
N ARG A 4 -62.90 -25.71 -17.34
CA ARG A 4 -62.36 -24.75 -16.38
C ARG A 4 -61.13 -25.39 -15.73
N ILE A 5 -59.98 -24.68 -15.83
CA ILE A 5 -58.76 -25.01 -15.07
C ILE A 5 -58.79 -24.14 -13.80
N ILE A 6 -58.77 -24.81 -12.66
CA ILE A 6 -58.62 -24.20 -11.33
C ILE A 6 -57.13 -24.07 -11.05
N PRO A 7 -56.60 -22.86 -10.72
CA PRO A 7 -55.24 -22.77 -10.25
C PRO A 7 -55.15 -23.14 -8.77
N ALA A 8 -54.39 -24.18 -8.48
CA ALA A 8 -53.99 -24.51 -7.12
C ALA A 8 -52.97 -23.47 -6.62
N LEU A 9 -53.36 -22.70 -5.62
CA LEU A 9 -52.45 -21.85 -4.86
C LEU A 9 -51.56 -22.76 -3.99
N LEU A 10 -50.31 -22.96 -4.40
CA LEU A 10 -49.25 -23.46 -3.51
C LEU A 10 -48.77 -22.29 -2.65
N GLY A 11 -49.20 -22.25 -1.40
CA GLY A 11 -48.64 -21.36 -0.40
C GLY A 11 -47.22 -21.80 -0.05
N ALA A 12 -46.20 -21.12 -0.61
CA ALA A 12 -44.85 -21.24 -0.15
C ALA A 12 -44.75 -20.50 1.21
N LEU A 13 -44.72 -21.26 2.30
CA LEU A 13 -44.26 -20.77 3.58
C LEU A 13 -42.77 -20.44 3.44
N LEU A 14 -42.49 -19.16 3.20
CA LEU A 14 -41.16 -18.60 3.41
C LEU A 14 -40.88 -18.64 4.92
N PHE A 15 -40.19 -19.69 5.37
CA PHE A 15 -39.43 -19.63 6.59
C PHE A 15 -38.29 -18.61 6.33
N SER A 16 -38.55 -17.34 6.65
CA SER A 16 -37.46 -16.38 6.92
C SER A 16 -36.82 -16.87 8.22
N GLY A 17 -35.90 -17.81 8.12
CA GLY A 17 -34.92 -18.02 9.16
C GLY A 17 -34.15 -16.71 9.28
N VAL A 18 -34.39 -15.95 10.35
CA VAL A 18 -33.46 -14.92 10.80
C VAL A 18 -32.18 -15.72 11.02
N ALA A 19 -31.19 -15.55 10.17
CA ALA A 19 -29.84 -16.03 10.45
C ALA A 19 -29.43 -15.33 11.75
N GLU A 20 -29.37 -16.07 12.86
CA GLU A 20 -28.77 -15.54 14.09
C GLU A 20 -27.36 -15.10 13.71
N ALA A 21 -27.06 -13.81 13.92
CA ALA A 21 -25.73 -13.30 13.67
C ALA A 21 -24.79 -13.96 14.69
N ALA A 22 -23.81 -14.72 14.20
CA ALA A 22 -22.84 -15.38 15.07
C ALA A 22 -21.89 -14.34 15.69
N PRO A 23 -21.37 -14.58 16.90
CA PRO A 23 -20.35 -13.71 17.50
C PRO A 23 -19.13 -13.54 16.57
N SER A 24 -18.59 -12.30 16.49
CA SER A 24 -17.33 -12.03 15.77
C SER A 24 -16.16 -12.20 16.72
N ILE A 25 -15.07 -12.78 16.22
CA ILE A 25 -13.82 -13.03 16.98
C ILE A 25 -12.66 -12.34 16.29
N TYR A 26 -11.88 -11.59 17.02
CA TYR A 26 -10.65 -10.95 16.55
C TYR A 26 -9.46 -11.39 17.42
N PRO A 27 -8.33 -11.79 16.81
CA PRO A 27 -8.08 -12.00 15.37
C PRO A 27 -9.10 -12.91 14.71
N VAL A 28 -9.33 -12.70 13.39
CA VAL A 28 -10.31 -13.47 12.62
C VAL A 28 -9.93 -14.96 12.50
N ASP A 29 -10.87 -15.81 12.10
CA ASP A 29 -10.58 -17.22 11.80
C ASP A 29 -9.47 -17.34 10.74
N THR A 30 -8.67 -18.40 10.84
CA THR A 30 -7.50 -18.66 10.00
C THR A 30 -6.35 -17.65 10.13
N ALA A 31 -6.37 -16.72 11.09
CA ALA A 31 -5.27 -15.80 11.33
C ALA A 31 -3.99 -16.57 11.64
N ARG A 32 -2.90 -16.10 11.02
CA ARG A 32 -1.56 -16.67 11.17
C ARG A 32 -0.60 -15.55 11.54
N PHE A 33 -0.10 -15.52 12.77
CA PHE A 33 0.66 -14.40 13.30
C PHE A 33 1.82 -14.81 14.21
N LEU A 34 2.68 -13.84 14.49
CA LEU A 34 3.94 -14.04 15.19
C LEU A 34 3.73 -14.28 16.69
N GLY A 35 4.34 -15.34 17.24
CA GLY A 35 4.44 -15.56 18.69
C GLY A 35 5.23 -14.46 19.37
N GLY A 36 4.69 -13.93 20.47
CA GLY A 36 5.28 -12.81 21.20
C GLY A 36 4.91 -11.42 20.66
N SER A 37 4.29 -11.30 19.48
CA SER A 37 3.70 -10.04 19.06
C SER A 37 2.45 -9.70 19.88
N ARG A 38 2.12 -8.42 19.98
CA ARG A 38 0.94 -7.95 20.70
C ARG A 38 -0.23 -7.80 19.75
N PHE A 39 -1.41 -8.19 20.22
CA PHE A 39 -2.65 -8.01 19.47
C PHE A 39 -3.80 -7.71 20.44
N ASP A 40 -4.86 -7.09 19.97
CA ASP A 40 -6.07 -6.94 20.75
C ASP A 40 -6.97 -8.16 20.50
N PHE A 41 -7.33 -8.84 21.58
CA PHE A 41 -8.33 -9.89 21.56
C PHE A 41 -9.70 -9.27 21.78
N LYS A 42 -10.62 -9.48 20.85
CA LYS A 42 -12.00 -8.99 20.96
C LYS A 42 -13.00 -10.05 20.55
N VAL A 43 -14.09 -10.12 21.29
CA VAL A 43 -15.29 -10.90 20.89
C VAL A 43 -16.50 -9.98 20.94
N GLU A 44 -17.19 -9.86 19.82
CA GLU A 44 -18.44 -9.10 19.71
C GLU A 44 -19.62 -10.07 19.70
N PHE A 45 -20.58 -9.88 20.63
CA PHE A 45 -21.77 -10.70 20.70
C PHE A 45 -22.94 -10.05 19.94
N ASP A 46 -23.88 -10.85 19.47
CA ASP A 46 -25.13 -10.33 18.93
C ASP A 46 -26.08 -10.01 20.09
N GLY A 47 -26.38 -8.71 20.27
CA GLY A 47 -27.22 -8.19 21.36
C GLY A 47 -26.52 -8.08 22.72
N GLN A 48 -27.28 -7.60 23.71
CA GLN A 48 -26.79 -7.45 25.08
C GLN A 48 -26.88 -8.76 25.85
N LEU A 49 -25.83 -9.08 26.59
CA LEU A 49 -25.70 -10.26 27.43
C LEU A 49 -25.48 -9.86 28.90
N ALA A 50 -25.72 -10.79 29.82
CA ALA A 50 -25.09 -10.73 31.13
C ALA A 50 -23.66 -11.30 31.04
N GLU A 51 -22.71 -10.73 31.76
CA GLU A 51 -21.29 -11.11 31.73
C GLU A 51 -21.07 -12.64 31.92
N LYS A 52 -21.82 -13.26 32.83
CA LYS A 52 -21.77 -14.70 33.11
C LYS A 52 -22.14 -15.58 31.90
N ASP A 53 -22.83 -15.03 30.89
CA ASP A 53 -23.30 -15.72 29.71
C ASP A 53 -22.32 -15.57 28.51
N ALA A 54 -21.31 -14.72 28.66
CA ALA A 54 -20.24 -14.49 27.68
C ALA A 54 -19.10 -15.50 27.89
N LYS A 55 -19.25 -16.75 27.41
CA LYS A 55 -18.25 -17.81 27.59
C LYS A 55 -17.29 -17.87 26.42
N VAL A 56 -16.00 -17.70 26.70
CA VAL A 56 -14.92 -17.80 25.71
C VAL A 56 -13.85 -18.76 26.21
N LEU A 57 -13.59 -19.80 25.41
CA LEU A 57 -12.56 -20.79 25.68
C LEU A 57 -11.51 -20.77 24.59
N ILE A 58 -10.25 -20.92 24.96
CA ILE A 58 -9.12 -21.10 24.05
C ILE A 58 -8.50 -22.47 24.34
N ASN A 59 -8.52 -23.38 23.36
CA ASN A 59 -8.12 -24.78 23.52
C ASN A 59 -8.85 -25.48 24.69
N GLY A 60 -10.12 -25.14 24.90
CA GLY A 60 -10.94 -25.70 25.98
C GLY A 60 -10.67 -25.14 27.37
N GLN A 61 -9.74 -24.20 27.51
CA GLN A 61 -9.44 -23.50 28.77
C GLN A 61 -10.06 -22.09 28.76
N ASP A 62 -10.32 -21.54 29.92
CA ASP A 62 -10.77 -20.16 30.05
C ASP A 62 -9.79 -19.19 29.37
N ALA A 63 -10.33 -18.19 28.64
CA ALA A 63 -9.53 -17.24 27.87
C ALA A 63 -8.49 -16.51 28.73
N LYS A 64 -8.83 -16.13 29.99
CA LYS A 64 -7.91 -15.54 30.96
C LYS A 64 -6.69 -16.40 31.24
N ALA A 65 -6.89 -17.72 31.39
CA ALA A 65 -5.80 -18.64 31.69
C ALA A 65 -4.78 -18.72 30.54
N VAL A 66 -5.22 -18.58 29.28
CA VAL A 66 -4.36 -18.66 28.11
C VAL A 66 -3.77 -17.29 27.74
N LEU A 67 -4.56 -16.22 27.83
CA LEU A 67 -4.13 -14.86 27.49
C LEU A 67 -3.35 -14.16 28.63
N GLY A 68 -3.37 -14.73 29.83
CA GLY A 68 -2.65 -14.20 30.99
C GLY A 68 -3.32 -13.01 31.71
N ALA A 69 -4.44 -12.52 31.18
CA ALA A 69 -5.23 -11.45 31.77
C ALA A 69 -6.72 -11.63 31.45
N GLU A 70 -7.58 -11.07 32.29
CA GLU A 70 -9.04 -11.09 32.10
C GLU A 70 -9.45 -10.16 30.98
N PRO A 71 -10.16 -10.61 29.93
CA PRO A 71 -10.82 -9.71 29.00
C PRO A 71 -11.89 -8.88 29.73
N GLU A 72 -11.90 -7.57 29.47
CA GLU A 72 -12.92 -6.66 29.99
C GLU A 72 -14.27 -6.96 29.33
N PHE A 73 -15.32 -7.11 30.15
CA PHE A 73 -16.68 -7.24 29.66
C PHE A 73 -17.30 -5.86 29.46
N ILE A 74 -17.69 -5.56 28.23
CA ILE A 74 -18.37 -4.35 27.80
C ILE A 74 -19.85 -4.71 27.63
N ALA A 75 -20.68 -4.31 28.60
CA ALA A 75 -22.10 -4.65 28.58
C ALA A 75 -22.84 -4.05 27.38
N LYS A 76 -22.46 -2.85 26.97
CA LYS A 76 -23.00 -2.13 25.82
C LYS A 76 -21.89 -1.35 25.13
N GLU A 77 -21.52 -1.75 23.93
CA GLU A 77 -20.54 -1.01 23.14
C GLU A 77 -21.09 0.33 22.65
N LYS A 78 -20.21 1.31 22.53
CA LYS A 78 -20.52 2.62 21.96
C LYS A 78 -21.03 2.47 20.51
N GLY A 79 -22.23 2.98 20.26
CA GLY A 79 -22.86 2.93 18.94
C GLY A 79 -23.48 1.57 18.55
N ALA A 80 -23.39 0.55 19.42
CA ALA A 80 -24.03 -0.75 19.24
C ALA A 80 -24.89 -1.12 20.44
N ASP A 81 -26.03 -1.76 20.19
CA ASP A 81 -26.89 -2.30 21.27
C ASP A 81 -26.54 -3.76 21.58
N ALA A 82 -25.26 -3.99 21.86
CA ALA A 82 -24.68 -5.31 21.99
C ALA A 82 -23.45 -5.32 22.90
N SER A 83 -23.14 -6.48 23.50
CA SER A 83 -22.03 -6.66 24.42
C SER A 83 -20.75 -7.13 23.69
N ALA A 84 -19.59 -6.88 24.31
CA ALA A 84 -18.31 -7.40 23.84
C ALA A 84 -17.40 -7.82 24.99
N LEU A 85 -16.38 -8.59 24.66
CA LEU A 85 -15.18 -8.82 25.50
C LEU A 85 -13.98 -8.21 24.77
N LEU A 86 -13.11 -7.53 25.51
CA LEU A 86 -11.92 -6.88 24.97
C LEU A 86 -10.71 -7.05 25.90
N LEU A 87 -9.59 -7.51 25.34
CA LEU A 87 -8.28 -7.49 26.01
C LEU A 87 -7.27 -6.82 25.09
N ARG A 88 -6.76 -5.65 25.47
CA ARG A 88 -5.73 -4.94 24.72
C ARG A 88 -4.34 -5.53 24.96
N GLY A 89 -3.55 -5.66 23.88
CA GLY A 89 -2.15 -6.04 23.95
C GLY A 89 -1.90 -7.47 24.43
N ALA A 90 -2.81 -8.40 24.18
CA ALA A 90 -2.60 -9.84 24.41
C ALA A 90 -1.40 -10.34 23.59
N SER A 91 -0.79 -11.43 24.06
CA SER A 91 0.31 -12.10 23.37
C SER A 91 0.24 -13.60 23.62
N LEU A 92 0.60 -14.39 22.60
CA LEU A 92 0.60 -15.85 22.66
C LEU A 92 1.97 -16.42 22.31
N LYS A 93 2.28 -17.60 22.87
CA LYS A 93 3.45 -18.39 22.46
C LYS A 93 3.15 -19.11 21.14
N PRO A 94 4.19 -19.53 20.40
CA PRO A 94 3.99 -20.37 19.22
C PRO A 94 3.14 -21.62 19.52
N GLY A 95 2.17 -21.91 18.67
CA GLY A 95 1.23 -23.03 18.84
C GLY A 95 -0.04 -22.87 18.01
N GLN A 96 -0.89 -23.90 18.05
CA GLN A 96 -2.20 -23.88 17.43
C GLN A 96 -3.26 -23.55 18.47
N TYR A 97 -4.11 -22.58 18.21
CA TYR A 97 -5.13 -22.12 19.13
C TYR A 97 -6.52 -22.20 18.48
N LYS A 98 -7.45 -22.82 19.17
CA LYS A 98 -8.86 -22.82 18.80
C LYS A 98 -9.65 -22.01 19.81
N VAL A 99 -10.16 -20.87 19.38
CA VAL A 99 -11.09 -20.05 20.16
C VAL A 99 -12.50 -20.56 19.93
N THR A 100 -13.27 -20.72 20.99
CA THR A 100 -14.69 -21.05 20.92
C THR A 100 -15.48 -20.09 21.78
N VAL A 101 -16.55 -19.57 21.23
CA VAL A 101 -17.46 -18.64 21.88
C VAL A 101 -18.83 -19.29 21.98
N GLU A 102 -19.42 -19.30 23.17
CA GLU A 102 -20.79 -19.74 23.41
C GLU A 102 -21.54 -18.64 24.18
N SER A 103 -22.68 -18.25 23.65
CA SER A 103 -23.58 -17.30 24.25
C SER A 103 -25.04 -17.66 23.97
N PRO A 104 -26.03 -17.08 24.69
CA PRO A 104 -27.44 -17.24 24.37
C PRO A 104 -27.82 -16.78 22.95
N THR A 105 -27.03 -15.89 22.34
CA THR A 105 -27.30 -15.33 21.01
C THR A 105 -26.55 -16.04 19.89
N GLY A 106 -25.74 -17.05 20.19
CA GLY A 106 -25.06 -17.84 19.15
C GLY A 106 -23.71 -18.42 19.57
N LYS A 107 -23.09 -19.15 18.63
CA LYS A 107 -21.77 -19.77 18.79
C LYS A 107 -20.87 -19.38 17.65
N ALA A 108 -19.60 -19.20 17.94
CA ALA A 108 -18.56 -18.96 16.94
C ALA A 108 -17.26 -19.69 17.30
N SER A 109 -16.39 -19.87 16.32
CA SER A 109 -15.03 -20.36 16.56
C SER A 109 -14.05 -19.74 15.58
N ALA A 110 -12.80 -19.59 16.04
CA ALA A 110 -11.66 -19.18 15.21
C ALA A 110 -10.48 -20.11 15.49
N ASN A 111 -9.68 -20.39 14.47
CA ASN A 111 -8.45 -21.16 14.58
C ASN A 111 -7.28 -20.25 14.25
N TRP A 112 -6.27 -20.19 15.10
CA TRP A 112 -5.08 -19.38 14.91
C TRP A 112 -3.83 -20.25 14.85
N ASP A 113 -2.97 -19.92 13.91
CA ASP A 113 -1.62 -20.48 13.79
C ASP A 113 -0.59 -19.45 14.27
N VAL A 114 -0.11 -19.58 15.49
CA VAL A 114 0.90 -18.68 16.08
C VAL A 114 2.27 -19.29 15.82
N TYR A 115 3.04 -18.67 14.91
CA TYR A 115 4.35 -19.19 14.52
C TYR A 115 5.50 -18.57 15.33
N GLY A 116 6.58 -19.35 15.49
CA GLY A 116 7.82 -18.87 16.07
C GLY A 116 8.82 -18.44 15.01
N THR A 117 9.96 -17.91 15.46
CA THR A 117 11.10 -17.56 14.61
C THR A 117 12.36 -18.30 15.07
N PRO A 118 13.43 -18.36 14.27
CA PRO A 118 14.74 -18.80 14.73
C PRO A 118 15.21 -18.03 15.97
N ASP A 119 16.07 -18.65 16.77
CA ASP A 119 16.61 -18.01 17.99
C ASP A 119 17.56 -16.84 17.70
N LYS A 120 18.20 -16.86 16.55
CA LYS A 120 19.19 -15.86 16.13
C LYS A 120 18.81 -15.25 14.79
N PRO A 121 18.97 -13.93 14.63
CA PRO A 121 18.75 -13.27 13.36
C PRO A 121 19.79 -13.75 12.32
N VAL A 122 19.35 -13.92 11.09
CA VAL A 122 20.19 -14.17 9.92
C VAL A 122 20.43 -12.90 9.10
N ALA A 123 19.56 -11.90 9.27
CA ALA A 123 19.70 -10.57 8.69
C ALA A 123 19.92 -9.52 9.80
N LYS A 124 20.82 -8.58 9.54
CA LYS A 124 21.01 -7.39 10.37
C LYS A 124 20.06 -6.28 9.95
N ASN A 125 19.91 -6.10 8.65
CA ASN A 125 19.06 -5.06 8.06
C ASN A 125 17.96 -5.68 7.22
N VAL A 126 16.82 -5.01 7.15
CA VAL A 126 15.73 -5.32 6.22
C VAL A 126 15.35 -4.05 5.46
N MET A 127 15.30 -4.14 4.14
CA MET A 127 14.75 -3.12 3.26
C MET A 127 13.54 -3.70 2.52
N LEU A 128 12.37 -3.10 2.73
CA LEU A 128 11.15 -3.39 1.99
C LEU A 128 10.85 -2.21 1.07
N LEU A 129 11.02 -2.42 -0.23
CA LEU A 129 10.76 -1.43 -1.27
C LEU A 129 9.44 -1.77 -1.96
N ILE A 130 8.51 -0.83 -1.93
CA ILE A 130 7.16 -0.98 -2.48
C ILE A 130 6.96 0.07 -3.58
N ALA A 131 6.62 -0.34 -4.79
CA ALA A 131 6.01 0.57 -5.75
C ALA A 131 4.49 0.35 -5.70
N ASP A 132 3.76 1.34 -5.21
CA ASP A 132 2.32 1.29 -5.05
C ASP A 132 1.64 0.99 -6.41
N GLY A 133 0.79 -0.02 -6.48
CA GLY A 133 0.08 -0.41 -7.69
C GLY A 133 0.95 -1.07 -8.79
N LEU A 134 2.15 -1.57 -8.48
CA LEU A 134 3.13 -2.08 -9.46
C LEU A 134 2.66 -3.36 -10.17
N SER A 135 2.14 -3.22 -11.35
CA SER A 135 1.74 -4.32 -12.23
C SER A 135 2.85 -4.73 -13.21
N MET A 136 2.73 -5.91 -13.81
CA MET A 136 3.66 -6.37 -14.86
C MET A 136 3.71 -5.44 -16.08
N GLY A 137 2.59 -4.77 -16.40
CA GLY A 137 2.55 -3.77 -17.48
C GLY A 137 3.44 -2.56 -17.21
N HIS A 138 3.51 -2.08 -15.97
CA HIS A 138 4.45 -1.02 -15.56
C HIS A 138 5.90 -1.45 -15.76
N ARG A 139 6.29 -2.64 -15.26
CA ARG A 139 7.64 -3.19 -15.42
C ARG A 139 8.03 -3.37 -16.88
N THR A 140 7.11 -3.89 -17.71
CA THR A 140 7.36 -4.09 -19.15
C THR A 140 7.55 -2.76 -19.85
N SER A 141 6.69 -1.77 -19.59
CA SER A 141 6.80 -0.43 -20.16
C SER A 141 8.10 0.26 -19.72
N ALA A 142 8.43 0.22 -18.44
CA ALA A 142 9.68 0.79 -17.90
C ALA A 142 10.93 0.16 -18.56
N ARG A 143 10.93 -1.16 -18.75
CA ARG A 143 12.05 -1.86 -19.44
C ARG A 143 12.16 -1.46 -20.91
N LEU A 144 11.04 -1.40 -21.64
CA LEU A 144 11.04 -0.98 -23.04
C LEU A 144 11.48 0.47 -23.22
N MET A 145 11.06 1.37 -22.34
CA MET A 145 11.39 2.78 -22.42
C MET A 145 12.83 3.09 -21.98
N SER A 146 13.35 2.41 -20.95
CA SER A 146 14.68 2.68 -20.40
C SER A 146 15.79 1.86 -20.98
N LYS A 147 15.53 0.64 -21.50
CA LYS A 147 16.55 -0.28 -22.03
C LYS A 147 16.43 -0.46 -23.54
N GLY A 148 15.20 -0.30 -24.09
CA GLY A 148 14.93 -0.55 -25.50
C GLY A 148 14.93 -2.02 -25.88
N VAL A 149 14.71 -2.27 -27.18
CA VAL A 149 14.62 -3.60 -27.77
C VAL A 149 15.19 -3.58 -29.20
N THR A 150 15.96 -4.60 -29.56
CA THR A 150 16.57 -4.73 -30.89
C THR A 150 16.34 -6.14 -31.39
N ASN A 151 15.75 -6.29 -32.58
CA ASN A 151 15.50 -7.61 -33.21
C ASN A 151 14.80 -8.62 -32.26
N GLY A 152 13.83 -8.14 -31.45
CA GLY A 152 13.07 -8.96 -30.49
C GLY A 152 13.80 -9.24 -29.17
N MET A 153 15.02 -8.78 -29.00
CA MET A 153 15.80 -8.93 -27.76
C MET A 153 15.79 -7.63 -26.96
N TYR A 154 15.42 -7.68 -25.68
CA TYR A 154 15.58 -6.55 -24.78
C TYR A 154 17.07 -6.21 -24.61
N ASN A 155 17.45 -4.94 -24.75
CA ASN A 155 18.84 -4.49 -24.69
C ASN A 155 19.40 -4.47 -23.26
N GLY A 156 18.56 -4.67 -22.24
CA GLY A 156 18.96 -4.73 -20.85
C GLY A 156 17.85 -5.21 -19.93
N LYS A 157 18.22 -5.38 -18.66
CA LYS A 157 17.32 -5.73 -17.56
C LYS A 157 17.09 -4.52 -16.65
N LEU A 158 15.93 -4.44 -16.05
CA LEU A 158 15.71 -3.58 -14.88
C LEU A 158 16.49 -4.16 -13.69
N SER A 159 16.82 -3.32 -12.71
CA SER A 159 17.48 -3.77 -11.47
C SER A 159 16.59 -4.75 -10.72
N MET A 160 15.27 -4.51 -10.69
CA MET A 160 14.30 -5.43 -10.10
C MET A 160 14.18 -6.79 -10.84
N ASP A 161 14.63 -6.89 -12.09
CA ASP A 161 14.66 -8.15 -12.85
C ASP A 161 15.87 -9.04 -12.50
N THR A 162 16.84 -8.51 -11.75
CA THR A 162 18.08 -9.22 -11.40
C THR A 162 18.06 -9.85 -10.01
N LEU A 163 16.96 -9.67 -9.27
CA LEU A 163 16.79 -10.27 -7.96
C LEU A 163 16.71 -11.80 -8.06
N PRO A 164 17.49 -12.55 -7.25
CA PRO A 164 17.67 -13.99 -7.45
C PRO A 164 16.47 -14.85 -7.05
N TYR A 165 15.62 -14.35 -6.16
CA TYR A 165 14.44 -15.08 -5.67
C TYR A 165 13.18 -14.31 -6.01
N THR A 166 12.14 -15.04 -6.43
CA THR A 166 10.85 -14.44 -6.81
C THR A 166 9.69 -15.33 -6.37
N ALA A 167 8.57 -14.68 -6.02
CA ALA A 167 7.29 -15.33 -5.77
C ALA A 167 6.13 -14.49 -6.33
N MET A 168 4.94 -15.09 -6.36
CA MET A 168 3.67 -14.41 -6.61
C MET A 168 2.98 -14.13 -5.28
N LEU A 169 2.39 -12.95 -5.12
CA LEU A 169 1.67 -12.56 -3.91
C LEU A 169 0.19 -12.32 -4.18
N GLY A 170 -0.67 -12.98 -3.41
CA GLY A 170 -2.10 -12.70 -3.35
C GLY A 170 -2.42 -11.65 -2.28
N THR A 171 -3.25 -10.65 -2.63
CA THR A 171 -3.43 -9.41 -1.85
C THR A 171 -4.81 -9.20 -1.25
N CYS A 172 -5.74 -10.16 -1.36
CA CYS A 172 -7.11 -10.03 -0.81
C CYS A 172 -7.11 -9.53 0.64
N SER A 173 -8.13 -8.73 1.00
CA SER A 173 -8.40 -8.26 2.37
C SER A 173 -9.31 -9.25 3.13
N VAL A 174 -9.68 -8.91 4.37
CA VAL A 174 -10.62 -9.69 5.18
C VAL A 174 -12.03 -9.66 4.60
N ASP A 175 -12.42 -8.54 4.02
CA ASP A 175 -13.79 -8.20 3.61
C ASP A 175 -13.96 -8.02 2.08
N SER A 176 -12.86 -8.10 1.31
CA SER A 176 -12.91 -7.94 -0.14
C SER A 176 -11.80 -8.72 -0.86
N ILE A 177 -12.11 -9.23 -2.05
CA ILE A 177 -11.08 -9.78 -2.95
C ILE A 177 -10.24 -8.67 -3.60
N ALA A 178 -10.80 -7.46 -3.73
CA ALA A 178 -10.08 -6.28 -4.20
C ALA A 178 -9.46 -5.55 -3.01
N ALA A 179 -8.15 -5.34 -3.06
CA ALA A 179 -7.39 -4.73 -1.99
C ALA A 179 -7.14 -3.24 -2.27
N ASP A 180 -6.92 -2.47 -1.21
CA ASP A 180 -6.35 -1.14 -1.26
C ASP A 180 -4.98 -1.11 -0.55
N SER A 181 -4.24 0.00 -0.69
CA SER A 181 -2.90 0.14 -0.10
C SER A 181 -2.91 0.02 1.43
N ALA A 182 -4.01 0.38 2.12
CA ALA A 182 -4.06 0.31 3.58
C ALA A 182 -4.04 -1.13 4.09
N ASN A 183 -4.94 -1.98 3.58
CA ASN A 183 -5.01 -3.38 4.04
C ASN A 183 -3.83 -4.22 3.56
N THR A 184 -3.31 -3.96 2.35
CA THR A 184 -2.18 -4.72 1.82
C THR A 184 -0.88 -4.38 2.53
N ALA A 185 -0.58 -3.09 2.72
CA ALA A 185 0.59 -2.66 3.48
C ALA A 185 0.49 -3.06 4.95
N SER A 186 -0.72 -3.04 5.56
CA SER A 186 -0.94 -3.58 6.91
C SER A 186 -0.56 -5.06 7.00
N ALA A 187 -0.87 -5.87 5.98
CA ALA A 187 -0.46 -7.27 5.96
C ALA A 187 1.07 -7.44 5.95
N TYR A 188 1.80 -6.54 5.25
CA TYR A 188 3.27 -6.53 5.27
C TYR A 188 3.85 -6.05 6.61
N MET A 189 3.15 -5.16 7.32
CA MET A 189 3.67 -4.55 8.55
C MET A 189 3.26 -5.25 9.85
N THR A 190 2.19 -6.07 9.81
CA THR A 190 1.64 -6.73 11.01
C THR A 190 1.61 -8.25 10.93
N GLY A 191 1.65 -8.82 9.71
CA GLY A 191 1.39 -10.25 9.49
C GLY A 191 -0.09 -10.63 9.57
N HIS A 192 -0.99 -9.66 9.75
CA HIS A 192 -2.43 -9.88 9.76
C HIS A 192 -3.11 -9.32 8.51
N LYS A 193 -4.16 -9.98 8.05
CA LYS A 193 -5.06 -9.37 7.06
C LYS A 193 -5.89 -8.29 7.73
N SER A 194 -6.13 -7.18 7.04
CA SER A 194 -6.97 -6.08 7.50
C SER A 194 -8.15 -5.87 6.55
N SER A 195 -9.07 -5.00 6.91
CA SER A 195 -10.22 -4.62 6.07
C SER A 195 -9.87 -3.51 5.09
N VAL A 196 -10.70 -3.29 4.07
CA VAL A 196 -10.56 -2.15 3.15
C VAL A 196 -10.45 -0.83 3.92
N ASN A 197 -9.48 0.03 3.54
CA ASN A 197 -9.13 1.29 4.19
C ASN A 197 -8.54 1.21 5.62
N ALA A 198 -8.35 0.02 6.19
CA ALA A 198 -7.89 -0.13 7.57
C ALA A 198 -6.37 -0.36 7.66
N LEU A 199 -5.76 0.30 8.63
CA LEU A 199 -4.33 0.27 8.96
C LEU A 199 -4.12 -0.41 10.32
N GLY A 200 -3.43 -1.55 10.37
CA GLY A 200 -3.01 -2.24 11.58
C GLY A 200 -4.12 -2.58 12.58
N VAL A 201 -5.37 -2.70 12.11
CA VAL A 201 -6.54 -3.05 12.91
C VAL A 201 -7.45 -4.02 12.16
N TYR A 202 -8.29 -4.75 12.88
CA TYR A 202 -9.50 -5.36 12.36
C TYR A 202 -10.66 -4.37 12.52
N ALA A 203 -11.35 -4.01 11.43
CA ALA A 203 -12.50 -3.14 11.53
C ALA A 203 -13.61 -3.84 12.30
N ASP A 204 -13.99 -3.29 13.45
CA ASP A 204 -15.07 -3.78 14.29
C ASP A 204 -16.38 -3.02 14.01
N ARG A 205 -17.44 -3.31 14.75
CA ARG A 205 -18.76 -2.70 14.55
C ARG A 205 -18.94 -1.31 15.17
N THR A 206 -17.99 -0.88 16.02
CA THR A 206 -18.10 0.45 16.66
C THR A 206 -17.95 1.56 15.63
N PRO A 207 -18.53 2.76 15.82
CA PRO A 207 -18.40 3.87 14.89
C PRO A 207 -17.06 4.61 15.01
N ASP A 208 -16.27 4.36 16.05
CA ASP A 208 -14.99 5.03 16.31
C ASP A 208 -13.88 4.34 15.51
N SER A 209 -13.21 5.06 14.62
CA SER A 209 -12.15 4.51 13.77
C SER A 209 -10.81 4.28 14.49
N LEU A 210 -10.72 4.66 15.76
CA LEU A 210 -9.47 4.60 16.54
C LEU A 210 -9.51 3.59 17.69
N ASP A 211 -10.67 2.97 17.95
CA ASP A 211 -10.85 1.98 19.03
C ASP A 211 -10.88 0.53 18.56
N ASP A 212 -10.77 0.29 17.26
CA ASP A 212 -10.71 -1.03 16.63
C ASP A 212 -9.60 -1.95 17.20
N PRO A 213 -9.76 -3.29 17.15
CA PRO A 213 -8.74 -4.24 17.60
C PRO A 213 -7.43 -4.11 16.85
N ARG A 214 -6.34 -3.76 17.55
CA ARG A 214 -5.01 -3.47 17.00
C ARG A 214 -4.16 -4.74 16.84
N GLN A 215 -3.27 -4.70 15.84
CA GLN A 215 -2.18 -5.66 15.69
C GLN A 215 -0.86 -4.89 15.72
N GLU A 216 0.10 -5.34 16.54
CA GLU A 216 1.41 -4.70 16.66
C GLU A 216 2.11 -4.61 15.30
N THR A 217 2.52 -3.41 14.91
CA THR A 217 3.28 -3.21 13.67
C THR A 217 4.74 -3.64 13.84
N ILE A 218 5.42 -3.91 12.73
CA ILE A 218 6.86 -4.24 12.74
C ILE A 218 7.68 -3.13 13.42
N ALA A 219 7.31 -1.87 13.25
CA ALA A 219 8.00 -0.75 13.88
C ALA A 219 7.84 -0.75 15.40
N GLU A 220 6.64 -0.96 15.90
CA GLU A 220 6.39 -1.08 17.35
C GLU A 220 7.10 -2.29 17.94
N LEU A 221 7.04 -3.44 17.25
CA LEU A 221 7.73 -4.66 17.64
C LEU A 221 9.25 -4.44 17.72
N LEU A 222 9.84 -3.81 16.71
CA LEU A 222 11.27 -3.48 16.69
C LEU A 222 11.66 -2.51 17.81
N ARG A 223 10.87 -1.47 18.06
CA ARG A 223 11.09 -0.54 19.18
C ARG A 223 11.04 -1.22 20.52
N ARG A 224 10.13 -2.18 20.69
CA ARG A 224 9.94 -2.91 21.95
C ARG A 224 11.02 -3.98 22.20
N THR A 225 11.51 -4.64 21.15
CA THR A 225 12.32 -5.85 21.29
C THR A 225 13.78 -5.72 20.86
N THR A 226 14.12 -4.67 20.12
CA THR A 226 15.46 -4.47 19.53
C THR A 226 15.93 -3.03 19.68
N GLY A 227 17.21 -2.79 19.36
CA GLY A 227 17.78 -1.43 19.24
C GLY A 227 17.86 -0.92 17.79
N LYS A 228 17.17 -1.56 16.84
CA LYS A 228 17.27 -1.22 15.41
C LYS A 228 16.66 0.14 15.10
N SER A 229 17.28 0.83 14.15
CA SER A 229 16.71 2.06 13.57
C SER A 229 15.57 1.73 12.59
N ILE A 230 14.63 2.67 12.46
CA ILE A 230 13.45 2.54 11.60
C ILE A 230 13.40 3.70 10.63
N GLY A 231 13.25 3.42 9.33
CA GLY A 231 13.06 4.41 8.28
C GLY A 231 11.74 4.22 7.55
N VAL A 232 11.07 5.33 7.27
CA VAL A 232 9.87 5.40 6.44
C VAL A 232 10.07 6.49 5.40
N VAL A 233 10.01 6.12 4.13
CA VAL A 233 10.26 7.02 2.99
C VAL A 233 9.17 6.83 1.94
N SER A 234 8.65 7.93 1.39
CA SER A 234 7.69 7.92 0.28
C SER A 234 7.85 9.16 -0.59
N ASP A 235 7.41 9.13 -1.84
CA ASP A 235 7.16 10.30 -2.66
C ASP A 235 5.69 10.77 -2.65
N ALA A 236 4.82 10.01 -1.95
CA ALA A 236 3.48 10.44 -1.60
C ALA A 236 3.46 11.22 -0.28
N GLU A 237 2.25 11.57 0.21
CA GLU A 237 2.06 12.06 1.59
C GLU A 237 2.52 10.96 2.57
N ILE A 238 3.39 11.30 3.53
CA ILE A 238 3.97 10.32 4.45
C ILE A 238 2.92 9.69 5.40
N GLU A 239 1.80 10.34 5.57
CA GLU A 239 0.63 9.85 6.28
C GLU A 239 -0.40 9.16 5.36
N ASP A 240 -0.08 8.92 4.08
CA ASP A 240 -0.90 8.07 3.22
C ASP A 240 -0.74 6.59 3.58
N ALA A 241 -1.60 5.74 3.08
CA ALA A 241 -1.84 4.39 3.56
C ALA A 241 -0.59 3.51 3.69
N THR A 242 0.23 3.42 2.63
CA THR A 242 1.40 2.52 2.63
C THR A 242 2.45 2.94 3.66
N PRO A 243 2.94 4.20 3.70
CA PRO A 243 3.88 4.60 4.74
C PRO A 243 3.23 4.64 6.13
N ALA A 244 1.94 5.01 6.23
CA ALA A 244 1.20 5.00 7.49
C ALA A 244 1.08 3.60 8.11
N SER A 245 1.05 2.54 7.30
CA SER A 245 0.94 1.15 7.80
C SER A 245 2.07 0.74 8.74
N VAL A 246 3.22 1.40 8.66
CA VAL A 246 4.38 1.15 9.52
C VAL A 246 4.08 1.49 10.99
N VAL A 247 3.18 2.44 11.23
CA VAL A 247 2.87 2.98 12.57
C VAL A 247 1.36 3.03 12.89
N GLY A 248 0.51 2.80 11.91
CA GLY A 248 -0.91 3.19 11.95
C GLY A 248 -1.83 2.14 12.57
N HIS A 249 -2.82 2.63 13.35
CA HIS A 249 -3.91 1.85 13.93
C HIS A 249 -5.22 2.62 13.79
N THR A 250 -5.85 2.50 12.62
CA THR A 250 -7.18 3.06 12.35
C THR A 250 -7.85 2.29 11.23
N ARG A 251 -9.17 2.11 11.28
CA ARG A 251 -9.89 1.56 10.12
C ARG A 251 -10.13 2.57 8.99
N ARG A 252 -9.63 3.82 9.12
CA ARG A 252 -9.82 4.89 8.13
C ARG A 252 -8.49 5.54 7.76
N ARG A 253 -7.87 5.10 6.66
CA ARG A 253 -6.66 5.74 6.11
C ARG A 253 -6.76 7.25 5.91
N ALA A 254 -7.99 7.80 5.95
CA ALA A 254 -8.23 9.24 5.85
C ALA A 254 -8.01 10.01 7.16
N ASP A 255 -7.79 9.32 8.29
CA ASP A 255 -7.51 9.93 9.60
C ASP A 255 -6.06 10.41 9.69
N LYS A 256 -5.64 11.21 8.71
CA LYS A 256 -4.23 11.59 8.46
C LYS A 256 -3.61 12.38 9.62
N ALA A 257 -4.39 13.20 10.28
CA ALA A 257 -3.92 13.96 11.45
C ALA A 257 -3.56 13.02 12.62
N GLU A 258 -4.39 12.03 12.88
CA GLU A 258 -4.20 11.00 13.90
C GLU A 258 -3.05 10.05 13.52
N ILE A 259 -2.87 9.77 12.23
CA ILE A 259 -1.71 9.00 11.73
C ILE A 259 -0.40 9.73 12.03
N VAL A 260 -0.34 11.05 11.87
CA VAL A 260 0.85 11.85 12.28
C VAL A 260 1.08 11.76 13.79
N ASP A 261 0.02 11.73 14.60
CA ASP A 261 0.12 11.48 16.06
C ASP A 261 0.77 10.09 16.33
N MET A 262 0.45 9.07 15.51
CA MET A 262 1.03 7.73 15.62
C MET A 262 2.50 7.70 15.17
N PHE A 263 2.87 8.41 14.12
CA PHE A 263 4.28 8.62 13.75
C PHE A 263 5.08 9.23 14.92
N TYR A 264 4.51 10.23 15.58
CA TYR A 264 5.18 10.84 16.73
C TYR A 264 5.26 9.90 17.95
N SER A 265 4.34 8.97 18.09
CA SER A 265 4.37 7.97 19.16
C SER A 265 5.47 6.93 18.94
N VAL A 266 5.62 6.43 17.71
CA VAL A 266 6.62 5.40 17.34
C VAL A 266 8.01 6.03 17.11
N LYS A 267 8.06 7.26 16.59
CA LYS A 267 9.29 8.03 16.30
C LYS A 267 10.28 7.27 15.42
N PRO A 268 9.92 6.89 14.17
CA PRO A 268 10.91 6.34 13.25
C PRO A 268 12.13 7.28 13.12
N ASP A 269 13.34 6.74 12.99
CA ASP A 269 14.58 7.56 12.97
C ASP A 269 14.70 8.39 11.68
N VAL A 270 14.10 7.90 10.60
CA VAL A 270 13.99 8.60 9.33
C VAL A 270 12.54 8.64 8.89
N ILE A 271 12.03 9.83 8.61
CA ILE A 271 10.69 10.11 8.07
C ILE A 271 10.88 11.04 6.90
N ILE A 272 10.61 10.59 5.67
CA ILE A 272 10.80 11.36 4.44
C ILE A 272 9.58 11.23 3.53
N GLY A 273 8.98 12.36 3.11
CA GLY A 273 7.88 12.34 2.16
C GLY A 273 7.27 13.70 1.86
N GLY A 274 6.08 13.67 1.27
CA GLY A 274 5.15 14.79 1.21
C GLY A 274 4.29 14.89 2.47
N GLY A 275 3.13 15.59 2.40
CA GLY A 275 2.13 15.60 3.47
C GLY A 275 2.38 16.60 4.59
N SER A 276 3.31 17.57 4.42
CA SER A 276 3.62 18.57 5.46
C SER A 276 2.39 19.31 6.02
N ALA A 277 1.29 19.34 5.26
CA ALA A 277 0.04 19.98 5.69
C ALA A 277 -0.57 19.38 6.97
N TYR A 278 -0.28 18.11 7.28
CA TYR A 278 -0.77 17.45 8.50
C TYR A 278 0.23 17.52 9.67
N PHE A 279 1.43 18.07 9.45
CA PHE A 279 2.43 18.32 10.50
C PHE A 279 2.34 19.73 11.10
N LEU A 280 1.61 20.63 10.45
CA LEU A 280 1.53 22.04 10.81
C LEU A 280 0.26 22.31 11.63
N PRO A 281 0.30 23.21 12.64
CA PRO A 281 -0.86 23.59 13.43
C PRO A 281 -1.91 24.32 12.58
N GLN A 282 -3.18 24.30 13.03
CA GLN A 282 -4.32 24.82 12.27
C GLN A 282 -4.20 26.30 11.86
N ASN A 283 -3.44 27.12 12.59
CA ASN A 283 -3.25 28.54 12.31
C ASN A 283 -2.19 28.83 11.22
N VAL A 284 -1.48 27.81 10.74
CA VAL A 284 -0.50 27.96 9.65
C VAL A 284 -1.21 27.81 8.30
N PRO A 285 -1.05 28.78 7.36
CA PRO A 285 -1.64 28.66 6.03
C PRO A 285 -1.22 27.37 5.33
N GLY A 286 -2.20 26.62 4.80
CA GLY A 286 -1.99 25.34 4.13
C GLY A 286 -2.05 24.12 5.05
N SER A 287 -2.18 24.31 6.37
CA SER A 287 -2.44 23.22 7.30
C SER A 287 -3.81 22.58 7.05
N LYS A 288 -3.86 21.26 7.23
CA LYS A 288 -5.09 20.46 7.21
C LYS A 288 -5.47 19.93 8.60
N ARG A 289 -4.66 20.23 9.62
CA ARG A 289 -5.02 19.90 11.02
C ARG A 289 -6.11 20.82 11.54
N LYS A 290 -6.82 20.33 12.57
CA LYS A 290 -7.88 21.08 13.29
C LYS A 290 -7.50 21.37 14.74
N ASP A 291 -6.23 21.20 15.07
CA ASP A 291 -5.64 21.42 16.39
C ASP A 291 -4.38 22.30 16.28
N ASP A 292 -3.80 22.67 17.43
CA ASP A 292 -2.63 23.54 17.52
C ASP A 292 -1.30 22.78 17.60
N LYS A 293 -1.31 21.45 17.34
CA LYS A 293 -0.09 20.64 17.39
C LYS A 293 0.84 20.99 16.23
N ASN A 294 2.08 21.37 16.54
CA ASN A 294 3.14 21.61 15.57
C ASN A 294 4.13 20.43 15.60
N TYR A 295 3.87 19.43 14.76
CA TYR A 295 4.72 18.23 14.74
C TYR A 295 6.12 18.50 14.18
N VAL A 296 6.31 19.48 13.32
CA VAL A 296 7.63 19.89 12.85
C VAL A 296 8.49 20.30 14.04
N GLU A 297 8.02 21.22 14.88
CA GLU A 297 8.73 21.64 16.08
C GLU A 297 8.89 20.51 17.11
N MET A 298 7.86 19.66 17.25
CA MET A 298 7.89 18.55 18.20
C MET A 298 8.98 17.54 17.81
N PHE A 299 9.09 17.15 16.54
CA PHE A 299 10.16 16.28 16.05
C PHE A 299 11.54 16.93 16.17
N GLN A 300 11.69 18.24 15.87
CA GLN A 300 12.95 18.95 16.07
C GLN A 300 13.40 18.93 17.54
N LYS A 301 12.48 19.09 18.50
CA LYS A 301 12.77 18.95 19.94
C LYS A 301 13.21 17.54 20.34
N GLU A 302 12.80 16.53 19.58
CA GLU A 302 13.25 15.14 19.75
C GLU A 302 14.58 14.84 19.01
N GLY A 303 15.23 15.88 18.45
CA GLY A 303 16.56 15.79 17.82
C GLY A 303 16.55 15.44 16.34
N TYR A 304 15.42 15.56 15.65
CA TYR A 304 15.37 15.37 14.21
C TYR A 304 15.96 16.58 13.47
N ALA A 305 16.87 16.32 12.53
CA ALA A 305 17.25 17.30 11.53
C ALA A 305 16.09 17.48 10.54
N LEU A 306 15.67 18.73 10.30
CA LEU A 306 14.60 19.04 9.36
C LEU A 306 15.17 19.37 7.98
N ALA A 307 14.49 18.89 6.93
CA ALA A 307 14.71 19.30 5.55
C ALA A 307 13.36 19.51 4.85
N THR A 308 13.20 20.62 4.13
CA THR A 308 12.00 20.96 3.35
C THR A 308 12.29 21.16 1.87
N SER A 309 13.55 20.97 1.47
CA SER A 309 14.02 20.99 0.07
C SER A 309 15.16 19.99 -0.12
N ASN A 310 15.48 19.65 -1.37
CA ASN A 310 16.62 18.78 -1.69
C ASN A 310 17.97 19.39 -1.26
N THR A 311 18.10 20.70 -1.40
CA THR A 311 19.27 21.43 -0.90
C THR A 311 19.41 21.30 0.61
N GLU A 312 18.32 21.45 1.36
CA GLU A 312 18.32 21.28 2.82
C GLU A 312 18.56 19.82 3.21
N LEU A 313 17.98 18.84 2.47
CA LEU A 313 18.23 17.41 2.68
C LEU A 313 19.73 17.09 2.58
N SER A 314 20.37 17.57 1.50
CA SER A 314 21.80 17.40 1.30
C SER A 314 22.65 18.03 2.42
N ASN A 315 22.24 19.20 2.93
CA ASN A 315 22.92 19.87 4.03
C ASN A 315 22.70 19.16 5.37
N ALA A 316 21.48 18.70 5.64
CA ALA A 316 21.16 17.91 6.83
C ALA A 316 22.00 16.63 6.88
N VAL A 317 22.09 15.88 5.79
CA VAL A 317 22.90 14.66 5.69
C VAL A 317 24.40 14.94 5.93
N LYS A 318 24.94 16.03 5.39
CA LYS A 318 26.34 16.46 5.68
C LYS A 318 26.58 16.75 7.17
N GLY A 319 25.54 17.18 7.89
CA GLY A 319 25.56 17.35 9.35
C GLY A 319 25.61 16.05 10.13
N ASN A 320 25.54 14.89 9.45
CA ASN A 320 25.59 13.55 10.05
C ASN A 320 24.55 13.31 11.16
N PRO A 321 23.26 13.60 10.95
CA PRO A 321 22.23 13.53 11.98
C PRO A 321 21.91 12.07 12.34
N ASP A 322 21.45 11.83 13.58
CA ASP A 322 20.97 10.53 14.02
C ASP A 322 19.48 10.30 13.67
N LYS A 323 18.74 11.39 13.46
CA LYS A 323 17.33 11.36 13.07
C LYS A 323 17.06 12.43 12.00
N LEU A 324 16.17 12.10 11.06
CA LEU A 324 15.89 12.96 9.92
C LEU A 324 14.37 13.04 9.66
N LEU A 325 13.87 14.29 9.55
CA LEU A 325 12.52 14.61 9.08
C LEU A 325 12.62 15.40 7.78
N GLY A 326 12.20 14.79 6.67
CA GLY A 326 12.13 15.41 5.35
C GLY A 326 10.69 15.60 4.90
N LEU A 327 10.22 16.83 4.73
CA LEU A 327 8.86 17.16 4.32
C LEU A 327 8.89 18.13 3.13
N PHE A 328 8.76 17.61 1.91
CA PHE A 328 9.10 18.33 0.68
C PHE A 328 7.91 18.91 -0.08
N HIS A 329 6.69 18.56 0.33
CA HIS A 329 5.47 19.01 -0.31
C HIS A 329 4.30 19.03 0.68
N THR A 330 3.30 19.87 0.44
CA THR A 330 2.10 19.92 1.30
C THR A 330 1.14 18.73 1.06
N GLY A 331 1.20 18.11 -0.11
CA GLY A 331 0.50 16.88 -0.51
C GLY A 331 1.51 15.88 -1.05
N ASN A 332 1.13 15.08 -2.08
CA ASN A 332 2.08 14.23 -2.80
C ASN A 332 3.15 15.06 -3.51
N MET A 333 4.37 14.57 -3.60
CA MET A 333 5.43 15.19 -4.38
C MET A 333 5.10 15.11 -5.88
N ASP A 334 5.78 15.92 -6.71
CA ASP A 334 5.63 15.84 -8.16
C ASP A 334 6.41 14.64 -8.73
N GLY A 335 5.86 13.95 -9.73
CA GLY A 335 6.50 12.81 -10.39
C GLY A 335 7.68 13.21 -11.28
N VAL A 336 8.45 12.20 -11.67
CA VAL A 336 9.69 12.38 -12.46
C VAL A 336 9.45 13.12 -13.78
N LEU A 337 8.39 12.74 -14.52
CA LEU A 337 8.11 13.35 -15.82
C LEU A 337 7.92 14.88 -15.69
N ASP A 338 7.20 15.32 -14.67
CA ASP A 338 6.98 16.74 -14.42
C ASP A 338 8.24 17.41 -13.84
N ARG A 339 8.88 16.83 -12.84
CA ARG A 339 10.06 17.44 -12.18
C ARG A 339 11.26 17.56 -13.10
N LYS A 340 11.56 16.50 -13.86
CA LYS A 340 12.76 16.44 -14.70
C LYS A 340 12.53 17.11 -16.06
N PHE A 341 11.41 16.84 -16.73
CA PHE A 341 11.22 17.16 -18.15
C PHE A 341 10.20 18.28 -18.40
N LEU A 342 8.95 18.12 -17.99
CA LEU A 342 7.85 18.99 -18.41
C LEU A 342 7.70 20.26 -17.57
N LYS A 343 8.18 20.27 -16.35
CA LYS A 343 8.00 21.38 -15.38
C LYS A 343 6.51 21.71 -15.15
N LYS A 344 5.66 20.69 -15.11
CA LYS A 344 4.22 20.77 -14.90
C LYS A 344 3.84 20.39 -13.46
N GLY A 345 2.54 20.22 -13.19
CA GLY A 345 2.07 19.93 -11.84
C GLY A 345 2.32 21.12 -10.91
N THR A 346 2.90 20.84 -9.75
CA THR A 346 3.22 21.84 -8.71
C THR A 346 4.71 22.23 -8.66
N VAL A 347 5.52 21.81 -9.65
CA VAL A 347 6.98 22.02 -9.69
C VAL A 347 7.37 23.50 -9.57
N SER A 348 6.60 24.43 -10.16
CA SER A 348 6.87 25.86 -10.02
C SER A 348 6.72 26.37 -8.58
N LYS A 349 5.85 25.73 -7.79
CA LYS A 349 5.60 26.06 -6.39
C LYS A 349 6.58 25.36 -5.43
N PHE A 350 7.04 24.16 -5.80
CA PHE A 350 7.99 23.34 -5.05
C PHE A 350 9.17 22.93 -5.96
N PRO A 351 10.05 23.87 -6.36
CA PRO A 351 11.03 23.62 -7.42
C PRO A 351 12.22 22.75 -6.98
N ASP A 352 12.50 22.65 -5.70
CA ASP A 352 13.65 21.94 -5.13
C ASP A 352 13.23 20.71 -4.31
N GLN A 353 12.44 19.82 -4.93
CA GLN A 353 12.08 18.54 -4.33
C GLN A 353 13.18 17.50 -4.61
N PRO A 354 13.57 16.65 -3.62
CA PRO A 354 14.41 15.48 -3.89
C PRO A 354 13.65 14.47 -4.74
N ASP A 355 14.35 13.57 -5.41
CA ASP A 355 13.74 12.36 -5.92
C ASP A 355 13.88 11.19 -4.92
N LEU A 356 13.25 10.04 -5.23
CA LEU A 356 13.36 8.89 -4.35
C LEU A 356 14.79 8.34 -4.25
N THR A 357 15.64 8.57 -5.26
CA THR A 357 17.05 8.16 -5.18
C THR A 357 17.84 9.02 -4.19
N ASP A 358 17.56 10.31 -4.13
CA ASP A 358 18.12 11.24 -3.11
C ASP A 358 17.61 10.84 -1.72
N SER A 359 16.31 10.59 -1.58
CA SER A 359 15.67 10.18 -0.35
C SER A 359 16.20 8.84 0.16
N MET A 360 16.40 7.86 -0.73
CA MET A 360 17.01 6.55 -0.39
C MET A 360 18.43 6.70 0.13
N ARG A 361 19.28 7.51 -0.55
CA ARG A 361 20.66 7.75 -0.12
C ARG A 361 20.70 8.46 1.24
N ALA A 362 19.82 9.44 1.44
CA ALA A 362 19.70 10.14 2.72
C ALA A 362 19.27 9.18 3.85
N ALA A 363 18.26 8.38 3.62
CA ALA A 363 17.80 7.39 4.59
C ALA A 363 18.90 6.38 4.97
N LEU A 364 19.58 5.80 3.98
CA LEU A 364 20.69 4.87 4.21
C LEU A 364 21.83 5.50 4.98
N SER A 365 22.17 6.79 4.71
CA SER A 365 23.25 7.47 5.41
C SER A 365 22.99 7.67 6.91
N VAL A 366 21.72 7.78 7.30
CA VAL A 366 21.30 7.89 8.71
C VAL A 366 21.18 6.50 9.35
N LEU A 367 20.42 5.60 8.71
CA LEU A 367 20.06 4.30 9.30
C LEU A 367 21.24 3.35 9.45
N SER A 368 22.17 3.34 8.48
CA SER A 368 23.32 2.42 8.48
C SER A 368 24.34 2.69 9.59
N LYS A 369 24.26 3.83 10.28
CA LYS A 369 25.11 4.15 11.44
C LYS A 369 24.80 3.30 12.67
N ASN A 370 23.58 2.77 12.75
CA ASN A 370 23.19 1.95 13.89
C ASN A 370 23.88 0.57 13.86
N PRO A 371 24.70 0.23 14.88
CA PRO A 371 25.37 -1.07 14.93
C PRO A 371 24.41 -2.26 15.04
N GLU A 372 23.21 -2.06 15.58
CA GLU A 372 22.16 -3.09 15.65
C GLU A 372 21.44 -3.30 14.31
N GLY A 373 21.69 -2.43 13.31
CA GLY A 373 21.03 -2.46 12.00
C GLY A 373 19.71 -1.71 11.96
N PHE A 374 18.95 -1.92 10.90
CA PHE A 374 17.74 -1.13 10.65
C PHE A 374 16.65 -1.92 9.90
N PHE A 375 15.45 -1.38 9.96
CA PHE A 375 14.34 -1.64 9.05
C PHE A 375 14.05 -0.37 8.24
N LEU A 376 13.96 -0.49 6.94
CA LEU A 376 13.56 0.58 6.02
C LEU A 376 12.38 0.13 5.17
N MET A 377 11.27 0.84 5.25
CA MET A 377 10.23 0.82 4.24
C MET A 377 10.38 2.04 3.33
N LEU A 378 10.47 1.82 2.03
CA LEU A 378 10.46 2.90 1.02
C LEU A 378 9.38 2.62 -0.01
N GLU A 379 8.57 3.64 -0.28
CA GLU A 379 7.49 3.60 -1.24
C GLU A 379 7.73 4.52 -2.44
N ALA A 380 7.42 4.02 -3.64
CA ALA A 380 7.16 4.82 -4.83
C ALA A 380 5.64 4.91 -5.02
N GLY A 381 5.01 5.85 -4.32
CA GLY A 381 3.56 5.99 -4.26
C GLY A 381 2.95 6.58 -5.53
N LEU A 382 3.75 7.31 -6.31
CA LEU A 382 3.25 8.01 -7.49
C LEU A 382 2.93 7.08 -8.67
N VAL A 383 3.43 5.86 -8.70
CA VAL A 383 3.04 4.85 -9.71
C VAL A 383 1.53 4.61 -9.65
N ASP A 384 0.97 4.42 -8.46
CA ASP A 384 -0.47 4.28 -8.23
C ASP A 384 -1.22 5.57 -8.51
N LYS A 385 -0.75 6.72 -7.95
CA LYS A 385 -1.45 8.00 -8.05
C LYS A 385 -1.65 8.45 -9.51
N TYR A 386 -0.74 8.09 -10.41
CA TYR A 386 -0.89 8.36 -11.85
C TYR A 386 -1.65 7.25 -12.59
N SER A 387 -1.63 6.01 -12.10
CA SER A 387 -2.41 4.91 -12.70
C SER A 387 -3.91 5.10 -12.52
N HIS A 388 -4.34 5.61 -11.38
CA HIS A 388 -5.74 5.91 -11.10
C HIS A 388 -6.41 6.80 -12.16
N PRO A 389 -5.84 7.95 -12.59
CA PRO A 389 -6.38 8.77 -13.66
C PRO A 389 -5.93 8.33 -15.07
N LEU A 390 -5.47 7.11 -15.28
CA LEU A 390 -5.03 6.57 -16.57
C LEU A 390 -3.79 7.28 -17.17
N ASP A 391 -2.98 7.95 -16.35
CA ASP A 391 -1.76 8.66 -16.79
C ASP A 391 -0.55 7.72 -16.77
N TRP A 392 -0.54 6.80 -17.72
CA TRP A 392 0.48 5.75 -17.76
C TRP A 392 1.90 6.30 -18.01
N GLU A 393 2.04 7.40 -18.75
CA GLU A 393 3.35 8.01 -19.01
C GLU A 393 4.03 8.39 -17.67
N ARG A 394 3.31 9.14 -16.81
CA ARG A 394 3.83 9.51 -15.49
C ARG A 394 4.11 8.30 -14.63
N ALA A 395 3.16 7.36 -14.57
CA ALA A 395 3.33 6.12 -13.79
C ALA A 395 4.58 5.32 -14.20
N VAL A 396 4.88 5.24 -15.51
CA VAL A 396 6.05 4.50 -16.02
C VAL A 396 7.36 5.25 -15.74
N TYR A 397 7.39 6.59 -15.82
CA TYR A 397 8.58 7.36 -15.44
C TYR A 397 8.92 7.17 -13.95
N ASP A 398 7.92 7.13 -13.08
CA ASP A 398 8.12 6.86 -11.65
C ASP A 398 8.47 5.37 -11.40
N THR A 399 8.00 4.43 -12.23
CA THR A 399 8.46 3.04 -12.21
C THR A 399 9.96 2.93 -12.58
N ILE A 400 10.45 3.72 -13.54
CA ILE A 400 11.88 3.77 -13.89
C ILE A 400 12.69 4.35 -12.71
N MET A 401 12.18 5.38 -12.04
CA MET A 401 12.79 5.94 -10.82
C MET A 401 12.88 4.89 -9.72
N PHE A 402 11.80 4.14 -9.48
CA PHE A 402 11.79 3.05 -8.52
C PHE A 402 12.86 1.99 -8.83
N ASP A 403 13.03 1.62 -10.10
CA ASP A 403 14.07 0.69 -10.51
C ASP A 403 15.50 1.20 -10.17
N LYS A 404 15.73 2.52 -10.24
CA LYS A 404 16.98 3.14 -9.80
C LYS A 404 17.16 3.09 -8.28
N VAL A 405 16.07 3.21 -7.53
CA VAL A 405 16.10 3.00 -6.06
C VAL A 405 16.47 1.56 -5.75
N VAL A 406 15.93 0.59 -6.49
CA VAL A 406 16.31 -0.83 -6.35
C VAL A 406 17.80 -1.05 -6.66
N ALA A 407 18.36 -0.36 -7.67
CA ALA A 407 19.79 -0.43 -7.95
C ALA A 407 20.63 0.05 -6.75
N ILE A 408 20.27 1.19 -6.14
CA ILE A 408 20.94 1.71 -4.93
C ILE A 408 20.86 0.72 -3.78
N ALA A 409 19.68 0.10 -3.58
CA ALA A 409 19.48 -0.91 -2.55
C ALA A 409 20.36 -2.15 -2.79
N GLN A 410 20.51 -2.60 -4.04
CA GLN A 410 21.39 -3.71 -4.38
C GLN A 410 22.88 -3.36 -4.16
N GLU A 411 23.31 -2.15 -4.53
CA GLU A 411 24.67 -1.67 -4.23
C GLU A 411 24.95 -1.63 -2.72
N PHE A 412 23.93 -1.29 -1.92
CA PHE A 412 24.04 -1.34 -0.45
C PHE A 412 24.19 -2.79 0.03
N CYS A 413 23.38 -3.72 -0.50
CA CYS A 413 23.48 -5.15 -0.17
C CYS A 413 24.84 -5.76 -0.55
N ASP A 414 25.45 -5.33 -1.66
CA ASP A 414 26.77 -5.82 -2.06
C ASP A 414 27.86 -5.46 -1.03
N LYS A 415 27.71 -4.31 -0.37
CA LYS A 415 28.61 -3.84 0.69
C LYS A 415 28.22 -4.35 2.08
N ASN A 416 26.95 -4.74 2.26
CA ASN A 416 26.36 -5.17 3.53
C ASN A 416 25.56 -6.47 3.29
N PRO A 417 26.25 -7.63 3.15
CA PRO A 417 25.62 -8.89 2.74
C PRO A 417 24.65 -9.47 3.78
N ASP A 418 24.62 -8.94 4.97
CA ASP A 418 23.68 -9.22 6.06
C ASP A 418 22.35 -8.44 5.95
N THR A 419 22.04 -7.92 4.76
CA THR A 419 20.82 -7.17 4.45
C THR A 419 19.85 -8.01 3.62
N LEU A 420 18.63 -8.19 4.11
CA LEU A 420 17.50 -8.72 3.34
C LEU A 420 16.83 -7.58 2.57
N LEU A 421 16.84 -7.66 1.26
CA LEU A 421 16.12 -6.76 0.35
C LEU A 421 14.90 -7.45 -0.23
N ILE A 422 13.74 -6.81 -0.13
CA ILE A 422 12.45 -7.25 -0.68
C ILE A 422 11.92 -6.13 -1.56
N VAL A 423 11.51 -6.45 -2.79
CA VAL A 423 10.99 -5.50 -3.79
C VAL A 423 9.67 -6.02 -4.32
N THR A 424 8.59 -5.26 -4.16
CA THR A 424 7.25 -5.66 -4.58
C THR A 424 6.37 -4.43 -4.85
N GLY A 425 5.11 -4.63 -5.25
CA GLY A 425 4.00 -3.70 -5.08
C GLY A 425 3.18 -4.06 -3.85
N ASP A 426 2.09 -3.37 -3.66
CA ASP A 426 1.09 -3.67 -2.62
C ASP A 426 -0.20 -4.22 -3.22
N HIS A 427 -0.60 -3.74 -4.39
CA HIS A 427 -1.66 -4.25 -5.27
C HIS A 427 -1.31 -3.98 -6.74
N THR A 428 -2.25 -4.25 -7.66
CA THR A 428 -2.05 -4.05 -9.09
C THR A 428 -3.08 -3.10 -9.69
N HIS A 429 -2.73 -2.49 -10.83
CA HIS A 429 -3.66 -1.85 -11.76
C HIS A 429 -3.85 -2.71 -13.01
N SER A 430 -5.00 -2.57 -13.66
CA SER A 430 -5.34 -3.26 -14.91
C SER A 430 -4.62 -2.63 -16.12
N ILE A 431 -3.29 -2.68 -16.13
CA ILE A 431 -2.44 -2.09 -17.16
C ILE A 431 -2.03 -3.10 -18.23
N SER A 432 -2.19 -2.74 -19.51
CA SER A 432 -1.84 -3.57 -20.66
C SER A 432 -0.96 -2.81 -21.65
N VAL A 433 0.11 -3.46 -22.13
CA VAL A 433 0.97 -2.97 -23.22
C VAL A 433 0.65 -3.80 -24.47
N ILE A 434 0.02 -3.19 -25.48
CA ILE A 434 -0.53 -3.91 -26.62
C ILE A 434 0.21 -3.64 -27.93
N GLY A 435 1.33 -2.92 -27.90
CA GLY A 435 2.11 -2.59 -29.09
C GLY A 435 2.58 -1.15 -29.09
N THR A 436 2.56 -0.51 -30.24
CA THR A 436 2.95 0.89 -30.41
C THR A 436 1.86 1.72 -31.05
N VAL A 437 1.98 3.03 -30.87
CA VAL A 437 1.20 4.08 -31.54
C VAL A 437 2.17 4.99 -32.29
N ASP A 438 1.85 5.37 -33.53
CA ASP A 438 2.63 6.31 -34.33
C ASP A 438 1.80 7.55 -34.67
N ASP A 439 2.07 8.67 -33.99
CA ASP A 439 1.32 9.91 -34.15
C ASP A 439 1.74 10.77 -35.36
N ASN A 440 2.71 10.31 -36.16
CA ASN A 440 2.92 10.83 -37.52
C ASN A 440 1.81 10.43 -38.49
N LEU A 441 1.01 9.42 -38.13
CA LEU A 441 -0.15 9.02 -38.93
C LEU A 441 -1.35 9.95 -38.67
N PRO A 442 -2.22 10.17 -39.67
CA PRO A 442 -3.50 10.83 -39.43
C PRO A 442 -4.29 10.12 -38.32
N GLY A 443 -5.02 10.89 -37.50
CA GLY A 443 -5.63 10.39 -36.28
C GLY A 443 -6.45 9.11 -36.40
N GLU A 444 -7.29 8.99 -37.47
CA GLU A 444 -8.07 7.76 -37.71
C GLU A 444 -7.17 6.57 -38.08
N LEU A 445 -6.20 6.77 -38.96
CA LEU A 445 -5.28 5.72 -39.38
C LEU A 445 -4.36 5.28 -38.20
N MET A 446 -3.93 6.23 -37.38
CA MET A 446 -3.20 5.93 -36.14
C MET A 446 -4.02 4.99 -35.24
N ARG A 447 -5.26 5.34 -34.96
CA ARG A 447 -6.19 4.55 -34.16
C ARG A 447 -6.42 3.16 -34.76
N ASP A 448 -6.63 3.06 -36.06
CA ASP A 448 -7.01 1.82 -36.74
C ASP A 448 -5.86 0.80 -36.76
N LYS A 449 -4.61 1.23 -36.48
CA LYS A 449 -3.42 0.37 -36.44
C LYS A 449 -3.06 -0.11 -35.04
N VAL A 450 -3.57 0.52 -33.98
CA VAL A 450 -3.26 0.15 -32.60
C VAL A 450 -3.70 -1.29 -32.29
N GLY A 451 -2.80 -2.10 -31.77
CA GLY A 451 -3.05 -3.50 -31.41
C GLY A 451 -2.95 -4.50 -32.56
N ILE A 452 -2.65 -4.05 -33.78
CA ILE A 452 -2.39 -4.95 -34.93
C ILE A 452 -0.93 -5.40 -34.88
N TYR A 453 -0.68 -6.69 -34.77
CA TYR A 453 0.67 -7.25 -34.58
C TYR A 453 1.70 -6.79 -35.62
N ALA A 454 1.32 -6.80 -36.90
CA ALA A 454 2.20 -6.39 -38.00
C ALA A 454 2.54 -4.89 -37.98
N GLU A 455 1.69 -4.06 -37.40
CA GLU A 455 1.84 -2.60 -37.33
C GLU A 455 2.54 -2.12 -36.05
N ALA A 456 2.67 -2.99 -35.03
CA ALA A 456 3.24 -2.63 -33.75
C ALA A 456 4.68 -2.11 -33.88
N GLY A 457 5.56 -2.90 -34.51
CA GLY A 457 6.97 -2.55 -34.65
C GLY A 457 7.64 -2.26 -33.30
N TYR A 458 8.61 -1.35 -33.30
CA TYR A 458 9.34 -0.94 -32.07
C TYR A 458 9.10 0.53 -31.75
N PRO A 459 9.02 0.93 -30.46
CA PRO A 459 8.95 2.34 -30.08
C PRO A 459 10.29 3.05 -30.37
N ALA A 460 10.25 4.38 -30.46
CA ALA A 460 11.40 5.20 -30.83
C ALA A 460 12.17 5.80 -29.62
N TYR A 461 11.90 5.32 -28.41
CA TYR A 461 12.61 5.82 -27.22
C TYR A 461 14.11 5.53 -27.30
N LYS A 462 14.92 6.51 -26.88
CA LYS A 462 16.37 6.42 -26.77
C LYS A 462 16.84 7.03 -25.46
N ASP A 463 17.86 6.45 -24.89
CA ASP A 463 18.59 6.92 -23.72
C ASP A 463 20.08 7.03 -24.15
N GLU A 464 20.43 8.11 -24.85
CA GLU A 464 21.79 8.32 -25.39
C GLU A 464 22.73 8.84 -24.29
N ASN A 465 22.18 9.56 -23.30
CA ASN A 465 22.94 10.08 -22.18
C ASN A 465 23.20 9.05 -21.06
N GLY A 466 22.55 7.90 -21.11
CA GLY A 466 22.76 6.77 -20.19
C GLY A 466 22.18 7.01 -18.79
N ASP A 467 21.25 7.97 -18.63
CA ASP A 467 20.66 8.27 -17.34
C ASP A 467 19.46 7.39 -16.96
N GLY A 468 19.08 6.47 -17.85
CA GLY A 468 18.02 5.48 -17.67
C GLY A 468 16.62 5.98 -18.01
N TYR A 469 16.47 7.23 -18.47
CA TYR A 469 15.23 7.78 -18.97
C TYR A 469 15.31 8.04 -20.47
N PRO A 470 14.20 8.03 -21.22
CA PRO A 470 14.21 8.51 -22.58
C PRO A 470 14.65 9.98 -22.67
N ASP A 471 15.60 10.31 -23.55
CA ASP A 471 16.07 11.70 -23.77
C ASP A 471 14.96 12.58 -24.34
N ASP A 472 14.11 12.02 -25.24
CA ASP A 472 12.92 12.67 -25.76
C ASP A 472 11.68 11.99 -25.17
N VAL A 473 10.90 12.75 -24.40
CA VAL A 473 9.65 12.30 -23.79
C VAL A 473 8.47 12.30 -24.77
N ASN A 474 8.61 12.97 -25.91
CA ASN A 474 7.56 13.15 -26.91
C ASN A 474 7.90 12.47 -28.25
N VAL A 475 8.35 11.22 -28.20
CA VAL A 475 8.59 10.45 -29.41
C VAL A 475 7.28 10.19 -30.17
N SER A 476 7.32 10.26 -31.51
CA SER A 476 6.15 10.02 -32.33
C SER A 476 5.68 8.57 -32.31
N LYS A 477 6.61 7.60 -32.32
CA LYS A 477 6.31 6.19 -32.20
C LYS A 477 6.62 5.72 -30.78
N ARG A 478 5.57 5.48 -30.00
CA ARG A 478 5.63 5.17 -28.58
C ARG A 478 4.85 3.91 -28.23
N LEU A 479 4.95 3.46 -26.98
CA LEU A 479 4.15 2.36 -26.48
C LEU A 479 2.65 2.69 -26.53
N ALA A 480 1.85 1.70 -26.88
CA ALA A 480 0.40 1.70 -26.70
C ALA A 480 0.08 1.02 -25.36
N VAL A 481 -0.10 1.83 -24.32
CA VAL A 481 -0.38 1.38 -22.96
C VAL A 481 -1.78 1.84 -22.55
N PHE A 482 -2.54 0.93 -21.96
CA PHE A 482 -3.90 1.19 -21.50
C PHE A 482 -4.06 0.70 -20.07
N ILE A 483 -4.75 1.49 -19.26
CA ILE A 483 -5.18 1.12 -17.93
C ILE A 483 -6.70 0.97 -17.99
N GLY A 484 -7.21 -0.19 -17.61
CA GLY A 484 -8.64 -0.49 -17.54
C GLY A 484 -9.28 -0.04 -16.22
N ASN A 485 -10.51 -0.51 -15.98
CA ASN A 485 -11.26 -0.24 -14.75
C ASN A 485 -11.48 1.25 -14.48
N TYR A 486 -12.16 1.91 -15.39
CA TYR A 486 -12.44 3.35 -15.31
C TYR A 486 -13.90 3.63 -15.72
N PRO A 487 -14.52 4.77 -15.31
CA PRO A 487 -15.72 5.32 -15.94
C PRO A 487 -15.52 5.71 -17.40
N ASP A 488 -16.52 6.28 -18.05
CA ASP A 488 -16.40 6.74 -19.44
C ASP A 488 -15.28 7.78 -19.60
N TYR A 489 -14.45 7.66 -20.66
CA TYR A 489 -13.38 8.63 -20.98
C TYR A 489 -13.10 8.68 -22.47
N TYR A 490 -12.36 9.71 -22.93
CA TYR A 490 -11.82 9.77 -24.28
C TYR A 490 -10.38 9.29 -24.29
N GLU A 491 -10.10 8.19 -25.03
CA GLU A 491 -8.74 7.77 -25.36
C GLU A 491 -8.23 8.58 -26.53
N THR A 492 -7.11 9.27 -26.36
CA THR A 492 -6.53 10.15 -27.39
C THR A 492 -5.33 9.53 -28.08
N TYR A 493 -4.78 8.42 -27.57
CA TYR A 493 -3.53 7.80 -28.02
C TYR A 493 -2.31 8.75 -27.98
N ARG A 494 -2.43 9.87 -27.33
CA ARG A 494 -1.39 10.89 -27.24
C ARG A 494 -0.90 11.06 -25.81
N PRO A 495 0.41 11.40 -25.63
CA PRO A 495 0.97 11.61 -24.31
C PRO A 495 0.35 12.85 -23.63
N LYS A 496 0.28 12.81 -22.31
CA LYS A 496 -0.32 13.87 -21.49
C LYS A 496 0.72 14.92 -21.08
N MET A 497 1.20 15.71 -22.05
CA MET A 497 2.30 16.67 -21.86
C MET A 497 1.89 18.00 -21.21
N ASP A 498 0.59 18.33 -21.21
CA ASP A 498 0.07 19.60 -20.69
C ASP A 498 -0.08 19.63 -19.16
N GLY A 499 -0.04 18.50 -18.54
CA GLY A 499 -0.22 18.28 -17.10
C GLY A 499 -0.79 16.89 -16.83
N PRO A 500 -1.07 16.55 -15.56
CA PRO A 500 -1.71 15.29 -15.22
C PRO A 500 -3.02 15.09 -15.97
N PHE A 501 -3.28 13.85 -16.37
CA PHE A 501 -4.48 13.52 -17.14
C PHE A 501 -5.75 13.63 -16.30
N VAL A 502 -6.81 14.24 -16.85
CA VAL A 502 -8.14 14.36 -16.23
C VAL A 502 -9.15 13.68 -17.15
N PRO A 503 -9.26 12.35 -17.17
CA PRO A 503 -10.03 11.60 -18.16
C PRO A 503 -11.55 11.80 -18.06
N SER A 504 -12.07 12.04 -16.86
CA SER A 504 -13.49 12.29 -16.62
C SER A 504 -13.73 13.53 -15.78
N VAL A 505 -14.92 14.10 -15.88
CA VAL A 505 -15.38 15.25 -15.11
C VAL A 505 -16.77 14.98 -14.54
N LYS A 506 -17.11 15.64 -13.44
CA LYS A 506 -18.40 15.47 -12.79
C LYS A 506 -19.47 16.29 -13.48
N ASP A 507 -20.61 15.68 -13.84
CA ASP A 507 -21.77 16.34 -14.42
C ASP A 507 -22.66 16.99 -13.31
N GLU A 508 -23.73 17.69 -13.72
CA GLU A 508 -24.69 18.34 -12.81
C GLU A 508 -25.43 17.35 -11.89
N LYS A 509 -25.51 16.06 -12.27
CA LYS A 509 -26.14 14.99 -11.49
C LYS A 509 -25.16 14.32 -10.54
N GLY A 510 -23.90 14.73 -10.57
CA GLY A 510 -22.84 14.15 -9.75
C GLY A 510 -22.20 12.90 -10.34
N HIS A 511 -22.50 12.55 -11.60
CA HIS A 511 -21.89 11.42 -12.30
C HIS A 511 -20.56 11.84 -12.96
N TYR A 512 -19.59 10.92 -12.99
CA TYR A 512 -18.37 11.11 -13.75
C TYR A 512 -18.59 10.68 -15.19
N ILE A 513 -18.40 11.62 -16.12
CA ILE A 513 -18.56 11.45 -17.56
C ILE A 513 -17.25 11.78 -18.28
N ALA A 514 -17.08 11.27 -19.49
CA ALA A 514 -15.90 11.54 -20.31
C ALA A 514 -15.64 13.05 -20.46
N ASN A 515 -14.40 13.48 -20.21
CA ASN A 515 -14.02 14.88 -20.32
C ASN A 515 -14.05 15.36 -21.78
N ALA A 516 -15.00 16.22 -22.10
CA ALA A 516 -15.23 16.73 -23.46
C ALA A 516 -14.02 17.49 -24.03
N ALA A 517 -13.07 17.96 -23.21
CA ALA A 517 -11.85 18.61 -23.69
C ALA A 517 -11.01 17.72 -24.63
N TYR A 518 -11.18 16.39 -24.55
CA TYR A 518 -10.43 15.43 -25.36
C TYR A 518 -11.23 14.90 -26.58
N LYS A 519 -12.50 15.29 -26.72
CA LYS A 519 -13.39 14.76 -27.77
C LYS A 519 -12.88 15.00 -29.19
N ASP A 520 -12.38 16.20 -29.46
CA ASP A 520 -11.99 16.65 -30.79
C ASP A 520 -10.48 16.47 -31.08
N VAL A 521 -9.76 15.77 -30.22
CA VAL A 521 -8.36 15.39 -30.48
C VAL A 521 -8.33 14.39 -31.64
N PRO A 522 -7.53 14.63 -32.72
CA PRO A 522 -7.48 13.74 -33.87
C PRO A 522 -7.20 12.28 -33.48
N GLY A 523 -8.09 11.35 -33.86
CA GLY A 523 -8.05 9.94 -33.51
C GLY A 523 -8.67 9.60 -32.16
N SER A 524 -9.15 10.59 -31.42
CA SER A 524 -9.81 10.37 -30.14
C SER A 524 -11.01 9.44 -30.26
N GLN A 525 -11.18 8.56 -29.28
CA GLN A 525 -12.29 7.61 -29.22
C GLN A 525 -12.91 7.58 -27.84
N LEU A 526 -14.24 7.75 -27.79
CA LEU A 526 -14.99 7.53 -26.55
C LEU A 526 -14.89 6.06 -26.16
N ARG A 527 -14.38 5.82 -24.95
CA ARG A 527 -14.41 4.52 -24.28
C ARG A 527 -15.55 4.51 -23.28
N ILE A 528 -16.45 3.57 -23.44
CA ILE A 528 -17.44 3.27 -22.40
C ILE A 528 -16.73 2.46 -21.32
N GLY A 529 -16.70 3.00 -20.14
CA GLY A 529 -16.01 2.39 -19.01
C GLY A 529 -16.73 1.17 -18.43
N ASN A 530 -16.00 0.39 -17.68
CA ASN A 530 -16.51 -0.79 -16.97
C ASN A 530 -16.87 -0.49 -15.50
N LEU A 531 -16.64 0.72 -15.02
CA LEU A 531 -17.02 1.15 -13.67
C LEU A 531 -18.32 1.95 -13.65
N PRO A 532 -19.04 1.96 -12.51
CA PRO A 532 -20.16 2.85 -12.31
C PRO A 532 -19.75 4.32 -12.45
N ARG A 533 -20.65 5.14 -12.95
CA ARG A 533 -20.43 6.60 -13.07
C ARG A 533 -20.39 7.34 -11.73
N THR A 534 -20.55 6.65 -10.61
CA THR A 534 -20.32 7.18 -9.26
C THR A 534 -18.85 7.21 -8.87
N GLU A 535 -18.03 6.38 -9.55
CA GLU A 535 -16.59 6.32 -9.30
C GLU A 535 -15.88 7.52 -9.93
N SER A 536 -14.98 8.13 -9.17
CA SER A 536 -14.24 9.34 -9.59
C SER A 536 -12.96 9.03 -10.35
N THR A 537 -12.47 7.81 -10.29
CA THR A 537 -11.15 7.40 -10.78
C THR A 537 -11.12 5.90 -11.03
N GLY A 538 -10.01 5.39 -11.54
CA GLY A 538 -9.79 3.95 -11.70
C GLY A 538 -9.71 3.23 -10.36
N VAL A 539 -10.04 1.92 -10.37
CA VAL A 539 -9.90 1.03 -9.22
C VAL A 539 -8.83 -0.02 -9.51
N HIS A 540 -8.31 -0.63 -8.45
CA HIS A 540 -7.29 -1.67 -8.54
C HIS A 540 -7.80 -2.93 -9.22
N SER A 541 -6.89 -3.71 -9.80
CA SER A 541 -7.16 -5.08 -10.23
C SER A 541 -6.73 -6.06 -9.12
N ILE A 542 -7.22 -7.30 -9.25
CA ILE A 542 -6.95 -8.36 -8.27
C ILE A 542 -5.90 -9.36 -8.77
N ASP A 543 -5.11 -8.95 -9.76
CA ASP A 543 -4.01 -9.77 -10.29
C ASP A 543 -2.92 -9.96 -9.22
N ASP A 544 -2.27 -11.13 -9.24
CA ASP A 544 -1.15 -11.39 -8.33
C ASP A 544 0.02 -10.43 -8.59
N LEU A 545 0.69 -10.03 -7.50
CA LEU A 545 1.94 -9.28 -7.55
C LEU A 545 3.14 -10.20 -7.75
N VAL A 546 4.23 -9.62 -8.26
CA VAL A 546 5.56 -10.25 -8.23
C VAL A 546 6.38 -9.61 -7.12
N VAL A 547 6.85 -10.44 -6.19
CA VAL A 547 7.88 -10.06 -5.22
C VAL A 547 9.23 -10.58 -5.68
N GLY A 548 10.27 -9.73 -5.63
CA GLY A 548 11.66 -10.11 -5.82
C GLY A 548 12.44 -9.91 -4.51
N ALA A 549 13.42 -10.78 -4.25
CA ALA A 549 14.21 -10.68 -3.02
C ALA A 549 15.67 -11.11 -3.22
N ARG A 550 16.56 -10.59 -2.35
CA ARG A 550 17.95 -11.03 -2.20
C ARG A 550 18.45 -10.88 -0.78
N GLY A 551 19.52 -11.59 -0.44
CA GLY A 551 20.16 -11.54 0.87
C GLY A 551 19.74 -12.69 1.77
N PRO A 552 20.07 -12.63 3.07
CA PRO A 552 19.75 -13.69 4.03
C PRO A 552 18.25 -13.95 4.10
N HIS A 553 17.86 -15.23 4.05
CA HIS A 553 16.46 -15.70 4.08
C HIS A 553 15.59 -15.32 2.87
N ALA A 554 16.18 -14.76 1.81
CA ALA A 554 15.44 -14.40 0.60
C ALA A 554 14.94 -15.63 -0.19
N ASP A 555 15.52 -16.81 0.00
CA ASP A 555 15.10 -18.09 -0.59
C ASP A 555 13.73 -18.57 -0.11
N ALA A 556 13.19 -17.98 0.95
CA ALA A 556 11.82 -18.18 1.40
C ALA A 556 10.77 -17.63 0.42
N PHE A 557 11.13 -16.62 -0.41
CA PHE A 557 10.25 -16.09 -1.45
C PHE A 557 10.21 -17.02 -2.66
N ARG A 558 9.19 -17.87 -2.72
CA ARG A 558 9.01 -18.85 -3.81
C ARG A 558 7.55 -19.26 -3.99
N GLY A 559 7.18 -19.59 -5.21
CA GLY A 559 5.83 -20.05 -5.55
C GLY A 559 4.78 -18.97 -5.37
N PHE A 560 3.59 -19.36 -4.88
CA PHE A 560 2.52 -18.44 -4.53
C PHE A 560 2.46 -18.27 -3.02
N MET A 561 2.25 -17.04 -2.54
CA MET A 561 2.23 -16.64 -1.13
C MET A 561 1.08 -15.65 -0.87
N ASN A 562 0.54 -15.65 0.35
CA ASN A 562 -0.31 -14.54 0.80
C ASN A 562 0.57 -13.34 1.24
N SER A 563 0.04 -12.14 1.15
CA SER A 563 0.75 -10.90 1.53
C SER A 563 1.28 -10.91 2.97
N THR A 564 0.63 -11.60 3.91
CA THR A 564 1.08 -11.76 5.30
C THR A 564 2.41 -12.53 5.43
N GLU A 565 2.77 -13.33 4.44
CA GLU A 565 4.04 -14.08 4.44
C GLU A 565 5.27 -13.15 4.33
N VAL A 566 5.10 -11.94 3.77
CA VAL A 566 6.17 -10.93 3.73
C VAL A 566 6.60 -10.56 5.15
N PHE A 567 5.63 -10.28 6.05
CA PHE A 567 5.92 -10.03 7.46
C PHE A 567 6.57 -11.23 8.13
N ARG A 568 6.07 -12.45 7.87
CA ARG A 568 6.62 -13.67 8.43
C ARG A 568 8.11 -13.81 8.08
N ILE A 569 8.45 -13.67 6.80
CA ILE A 569 9.84 -13.80 6.33
C ILE A 569 10.74 -12.72 6.96
N MET A 570 10.28 -11.47 7.05
CA MET A 570 11.02 -10.40 7.72
C MET A 570 11.22 -10.71 9.21
N SER A 571 10.18 -11.17 9.90
CA SER A 571 10.25 -11.50 11.33
C SER A 571 11.15 -12.71 11.61
N GLU A 572 11.15 -13.73 10.73
CA GLU A 572 12.06 -14.86 10.78
C GLU A 572 13.52 -14.43 10.56
N ALA A 573 13.77 -13.60 9.53
CA ALA A 573 15.11 -13.08 9.22
C ALA A 573 15.71 -12.27 10.39
N LEU A 574 14.87 -11.53 11.11
CA LEU A 574 15.25 -10.70 12.26
C LEU A 574 15.11 -11.41 13.62
N ALA A 575 14.62 -12.65 13.69
CA ALA A 575 14.38 -13.43 14.89
C ALA A 575 13.51 -12.70 15.94
N LEU A 576 12.33 -12.19 15.54
CA LEU A 576 11.50 -11.33 16.40
C LEU A 576 10.54 -12.08 17.33
N GLY A 577 10.22 -13.34 17.08
CA GLY A 577 9.07 -14.06 17.67
C GLY A 577 9.31 -14.79 19.00
N ASN A 578 10.49 -14.73 19.59
CA ASN A 578 10.83 -15.51 20.79
C ASN A 578 11.29 -14.62 21.97
N LYS A 579 10.87 -13.36 22.03
CA LYS A 579 11.34 -12.41 23.07
C LYS A 579 10.23 -11.92 23.97
#